data_bb3ae86082181ce80f1d2e77b33ed39a
#
_entry.id   bb3ae86082181ce80f1d2e77b33ed39a
#
_cell.length_a   1.000
_cell.length_b   1.000
_cell.length_c   1.000
_cell.angle_alpha   90.00
_cell.angle_beta   90.00
_cell.angle_gamma   90.00
#
_symmetry.space_group_name_H-M   'P 1'
#
loop_
_entity.id
_entity.type
_entity.pdbx_description
1 polymer ?
#
loop_
_entity_poly.entity_id
_entity_poly.type
_entity_poly.pdbx_seq_one_letter_code
_entity_poly.pdbx_strand_id
1 'polypeptide(L)'
;MVTIKHKIAVFLYFAIMIFGMQACGEYQAILKSKDPELKYQRALTYFNDQQYVKAQTLLDEVTSYYRGTDRSQDVLIYLSRCYMGQKDYTTAAEYYQAYIQNYPKGRYIIEARFQAGHCYYLNAPDSRLDQAETKRAIELFTQFVELYPESPYAKQAYDEMNELYDRLAYKEYLNAKTYYNLGTYLGNNYLSAEIIAKNALEKYPTNKNQEELNWLILQAKYQQVINSFDNRREER
;
A
#
# COMPACT_ATOMS: atom_id res chain seq x y z
N MET A 1 -11.43 51.04 -17.22
CA MET A 1 -10.75 50.21 -16.17
C MET A 1 -10.72 48.73 -16.50
N VAL A 2 -11.74 48.16 -17.15
CA VAL A 2 -11.83 46.72 -17.54
C VAL A 2 -10.79 46.32 -18.59
N THR A 3 -10.46 47.19 -19.55
CA THR A 3 -9.52 46.91 -20.65
C THR A 3 -8.06 46.75 -20.23
N ILE A 4 -7.62 47.40 -19.15
CA ILE A 4 -6.24 47.29 -18.64
C ILE A 4 -6.06 45.95 -17.90
N LYS A 5 -7.03 45.56 -17.10
CA LYS A 5 -7.02 44.26 -16.39
C LYS A 5 -7.00 43.10 -17.39
N HIS A 6 -7.73 43.22 -18.50
CA HIS A 6 -7.75 42.19 -19.54
C HIS A 6 -6.40 42.06 -20.27
N LYS A 7 -5.75 43.19 -20.57
CA LYS A 7 -4.41 43.19 -21.18
C LYS A 7 -3.33 42.59 -20.24
N ILE A 8 -3.41 42.89 -18.94
CA ILE A 8 -2.50 42.32 -17.93
C ILE A 8 -2.72 40.79 -17.80
N ALA A 9 -3.97 40.32 -17.78
CA ALA A 9 -4.29 38.91 -17.72
C ALA A 9 -3.79 38.15 -18.96
N VAL A 10 -3.96 38.71 -20.15
CA VAL A 10 -3.45 38.14 -21.41
C VAL A 10 -1.92 38.12 -21.43
N PHE A 11 -1.26 39.15 -20.96
CA PHE A 11 0.20 39.20 -20.87
C PHE A 11 0.75 38.14 -19.85
N LEU A 12 0.11 38.01 -18.70
CA LEU A 12 0.43 36.98 -17.73
C LEU A 12 0.24 35.56 -18.30
N TYR A 13 -0.85 35.32 -19.02
CA TYR A 13 -1.11 34.05 -19.69
C TYR A 13 -0.04 33.70 -20.74
N PHE A 14 0.37 34.72 -21.55
CA PHE A 14 1.43 34.55 -22.54
C PHE A 14 2.81 34.32 -21.89
N ALA A 15 3.11 35.01 -20.78
CA ALA A 15 4.34 34.79 -20.03
C ALA A 15 4.42 33.37 -19.45
N ILE A 16 3.33 32.85 -18.90
CA ILE A 16 3.25 31.47 -18.37
C ILE A 16 3.44 30.46 -19.51
N MET A 17 2.86 30.68 -20.69
CA MET A 17 3.05 29.83 -21.87
C MET A 17 4.50 29.79 -22.36
N ILE A 18 5.20 30.93 -22.37
CA ILE A 18 6.61 31.00 -22.78
C ILE A 18 7.53 30.29 -21.80
N PHE A 19 7.29 30.41 -20.48
CA PHE A 19 8.05 29.70 -19.47
C PHE A 19 7.85 28.18 -19.56
N GLY A 20 6.64 27.69 -19.87
CA GLY A 20 6.36 26.28 -20.06
C GLY A 20 7.09 25.63 -21.24
N MET A 21 7.33 26.36 -22.32
CA MET A 21 8.03 25.86 -23.51
C MET A 21 9.54 25.72 -23.31
N GLN A 22 10.19 26.52 -22.47
CA GLN A 22 11.62 26.43 -22.19
C GLN A 22 11.97 25.17 -21.37
N ALA A 23 11.15 24.81 -20.39
CA ALA A 23 11.36 23.60 -19.57
C ALA A 23 11.24 22.29 -20.39
N CYS A 24 10.43 22.28 -21.45
CA CYS A 24 10.30 21.12 -22.33
C CYS A 24 11.53 20.95 -23.24
N GLY A 25 12.14 22.04 -23.70
CA GLY A 25 13.34 22.02 -24.53
C GLY A 25 14.59 21.48 -23.79
N GLU A 26 14.78 21.89 -22.53
CA GLU A 26 15.90 21.43 -21.70
C GLU A 26 15.83 19.92 -21.46
N TYR A 27 14.66 19.39 -21.08
CA TYR A 27 14.48 17.95 -20.84
C TYR A 27 14.79 17.12 -22.08
N GLN A 28 14.33 17.56 -23.26
CA GLN A 28 14.60 16.88 -24.52
C GLN A 28 16.10 16.89 -24.87
N ALA A 29 16.83 17.96 -24.55
CA ALA A 29 18.26 18.05 -24.72
C ALA A 29 19.00 17.03 -23.83
N ILE A 30 18.57 16.88 -22.57
CA ILE A 30 19.12 15.90 -21.63
C ILE A 30 18.87 14.45 -22.12
N LEU A 31 17.66 14.14 -22.58
CA LEU A 31 17.33 12.81 -23.13
C LEU A 31 18.25 12.43 -24.31
N LYS A 32 18.56 13.40 -25.18
CA LYS A 32 19.45 13.17 -26.34
C LYS A 32 20.94 13.11 -25.96
N SER A 33 21.32 13.52 -24.77
CA SER A 33 22.70 13.46 -24.30
C SER A 33 23.18 12.02 -24.23
N LYS A 34 24.44 11.80 -24.53
CA LYS A 34 25.14 10.52 -24.35
C LYS A 34 25.90 10.44 -23.03
N ASP A 35 25.87 11.50 -22.22
CA ASP A 35 26.56 11.59 -20.95
C ASP A 35 25.68 10.97 -19.84
N PRO A 36 26.03 9.79 -19.29
CA PRO A 36 25.25 9.15 -18.26
C PRO A 36 25.33 9.87 -16.91
N GLU A 37 26.42 10.58 -16.63
CA GLU A 37 26.55 11.35 -15.37
C GLU A 37 25.62 12.55 -15.41
N LEU A 38 25.56 13.28 -16.52
CA LEU A 38 24.62 14.38 -16.70
C LEU A 38 23.17 13.91 -16.52
N LYS A 39 22.79 12.77 -17.13
CA LYS A 39 21.45 12.18 -16.98
C LYS A 39 21.14 11.83 -15.56
N TYR A 40 22.08 11.19 -14.85
CA TYR A 40 21.91 10.82 -13.45
C TYR A 40 21.71 12.04 -12.55
N GLN A 41 22.54 13.06 -12.67
CA GLN A 41 22.43 14.29 -11.86
C GLN A 41 21.12 15.03 -12.14
N ARG A 42 20.69 15.07 -13.38
CA ARG A 42 19.40 15.67 -13.76
C ARG A 42 18.21 14.84 -13.29
N ALA A 43 18.33 13.51 -13.27
CA ALA A 43 17.32 12.65 -12.68
C ALA A 43 17.12 12.95 -11.20
N LEU A 44 18.20 13.13 -10.43
CA LEU A 44 18.11 13.52 -9.02
C LEU A 44 17.46 14.90 -8.83
N THR A 45 17.78 15.86 -9.72
CA THR A 45 17.13 17.17 -9.71
C THR A 45 15.62 17.04 -9.93
N TYR A 46 15.20 16.32 -10.98
CA TYR A 46 13.78 16.08 -11.25
C TYR A 46 13.08 15.30 -10.14
N PHE A 47 13.76 14.35 -9.49
CA PHE A 47 13.24 13.63 -8.34
C PHE A 47 12.95 14.59 -7.16
N ASN A 48 13.90 15.47 -6.83
CA ASN A 48 13.74 16.47 -5.76
C ASN A 48 12.61 17.47 -6.05
N ASP A 49 12.41 17.80 -7.34
CA ASP A 49 11.30 18.64 -7.82
C ASP A 49 9.98 17.85 -7.95
N GLN A 50 9.91 16.60 -7.46
CA GLN A 50 8.75 15.71 -7.54
C GLN A 50 8.28 15.40 -8.98
N GLN A 51 9.15 15.61 -9.98
CA GLN A 51 8.89 15.27 -11.37
C GLN A 51 9.28 13.81 -11.64
N TYR A 52 8.64 12.88 -10.90
CA TYR A 52 9.04 11.48 -10.81
C TYR A 52 9.11 10.76 -12.17
N VAL A 53 8.20 11.04 -13.09
CA VAL A 53 8.20 10.43 -14.44
C VAL A 53 9.46 10.81 -15.21
N LYS A 54 9.88 12.09 -15.16
CA LYS A 54 11.10 12.53 -15.83
C LYS A 54 12.35 11.93 -15.18
N ALA A 55 12.37 11.91 -13.84
CA ALA A 55 13.46 11.30 -13.08
C ALA A 55 13.60 9.81 -13.43
N GLN A 56 12.51 9.06 -13.41
CA GLN A 56 12.46 7.66 -13.76
C GLN A 56 13.02 7.41 -15.17
N THR A 57 12.53 8.14 -16.18
CA THR A 57 12.98 7.95 -17.56
C THR A 57 14.50 8.10 -17.70
N LEU A 58 15.10 9.10 -17.04
CA LEU A 58 16.54 9.30 -17.07
C LEU A 58 17.30 8.22 -16.29
N LEU A 59 16.76 7.74 -15.16
CA LEU A 59 17.34 6.65 -14.38
C LEU A 59 17.32 5.33 -15.15
N ASP A 60 16.23 5.03 -15.85
CA ASP A 60 16.11 3.84 -16.70
C ASP A 60 17.20 3.82 -17.78
N GLU A 61 17.44 4.97 -18.43
CA GLU A 61 18.48 5.08 -19.47
C GLU A 61 19.91 4.86 -18.93
N VAL A 62 20.18 5.20 -17.67
CA VAL A 62 21.52 5.03 -17.07
C VAL A 62 21.72 3.71 -16.34
N THR A 63 20.65 2.93 -16.15
CA THR A 63 20.68 1.66 -15.40
C THR A 63 21.71 0.69 -15.97
N SER A 64 21.78 0.52 -17.30
CA SER A 64 22.73 -0.38 -17.94
C SER A 64 24.18 0.10 -17.81
N TYR A 65 24.39 1.41 -17.82
CA TYR A 65 25.72 2.02 -17.69
C TYR A 65 26.32 1.80 -16.29
N TYR A 66 25.51 1.97 -15.23
CA TYR A 66 25.99 1.83 -13.86
C TYR A 66 25.96 0.38 -13.32
N ARG A 67 25.53 -0.59 -14.14
CA ARG A 67 25.46 -1.99 -13.73
C ARG A 67 26.81 -2.49 -13.21
N GLY A 68 26.82 -3.09 -12.02
CA GLY A 68 28.02 -3.61 -11.36
C GLY A 68 28.91 -2.55 -10.69
N THR A 69 28.49 -1.30 -10.66
CA THR A 69 29.15 -0.23 -9.88
C THR A 69 28.39 0.04 -8.59
N ASP A 70 29.02 0.74 -7.62
CA ASP A 70 28.36 1.16 -6.39
C ASP A 70 27.14 2.05 -6.64
N ARG A 71 27.15 2.80 -7.75
CA ARG A 71 26.04 3.68 -8.13
C ARG A 71 24.80 2.92 -8.59
N SER A 72 24.92 1.66 -8.96
CA SER A 72 23.74 0.85 -9.33
C SER A 72 22.73 0.71 -8.19
N GLN A 73 23.18 0.75 -6.92
CA GLN A 73 22.30 0.78 -5.77
C GLN A 73 21.47 2.07 -5.71
N ASP A 74 22.11 3.22 -6.02
CA ASP A 74 21.43 4.51 -6.03
C ASP A 74 20.39 4.57 -7.14
N VAL A 75 20.75 4.12 -8.33
CA VAL A 75 19.81 4.09 -9.47
C VAL A 75 18.58 3.26 -9.11
N LEU A 76 18.78 2.07 -8.57
CA LEU A 76 17.68 1.16 -8.24
C LEU A 76 16.76 1.72 -7.13
N ILE A 77 17.33 2.29 -6.06
CA ILE A 77 16.51 2.87 -4.98
C ILE A 77 15.76 4.13 -5.44
N TYR A 78 16.37 4.97 -6.28
CA TYR A 78 15.68 6.13 -6.81
C TYR A 78 14.58 5.77 -7.81
N LEU A 79 14.74 4.71 -8.61
CA LEU A 79 13.66 4.14 -9.43
C LEU A 79 12.49 3.68 -8.56
N SER A 80 12.77 2.91 -7.49
CA SER A 80 11.73 2.49 -6.54
C SER A 80 10.95 3.69 -5.95
N ARG A 81 11.70 4.72 -5.53
CA ARG A 81 11.11 5.97 -5.00
C ARG A 81 10.33 6.77 -6.06
N CYS A 82 10.75 6.75 -7.31
CA CYS A 82 10.01 7.40 -8.40
C CYS A 82 8.65 6.74 -8.61
N TYR A 83 8.58 5.41 -8.66
CA TYR A 83 7.32 4.69 -8.77
C TYR A 83 6.42 4.92 -7.55
N MET A 84 7.02 4.95 -6.34
CA MET A 84 6.32 5.32 -5.12
C MET A 84 5.70 6.72 -5.20
N GLY A 85 6.46 7.71 -5.67
CA GLY A 85 5.99 9.09 -5.88
C GLY A 85 4.91 9.22 -6.95
N GLN A 86 4.91 8.33 -7.95
CA GLN A 86 3.85 8.21 -8.96
C GLN A 86 2.62 7.46 -8.46
N LYS A 87 2.66 6.92 -7.23
CA LYS A 87 1.63 6.05 -6.64
C LYS A 87 1.43 4.73 -7.39
N ASP A 88 2.40 4.33 -8.19
CA ASP A 88 2.47 2.99 -8.75
C ASP A 88 3.14 2.05 -7.74
N TYR A 89 2.36 1.69 -6.70
CA TYR A 89 2.84 0.93 -5.57
C TYR A 89 3.21 -0.52 -5.94
N THR A 90 2.55 -1.07 -6.95
CA THR A 90 2.87 -2.41 -7.44
C THR A 90 4.28 -2.47 -8.02
N THR A 91 4.57 -1.59 -8.96
CA THR A 91 5.91 -1.51 -9.57
C THR A 91 6.96 -1.06 -8.55
N ALA A 92 6.63 -0.13 -7.65
CA ALA A 92 7.52 0.28 -6.56
C ALA A 92 7.93 -0.92 -5.68
N ALA A 93 6.96 -1.78 -5.30
CA ALA A 93 7.23 -2.98 -4.51
C ALA A 93 8.20 -3.94 -5.22
N GLU A 94 8.03 -4.14 -6.53
CA GLU A 94 8.93 -4.98 -7.34
C GLU A 94 10.37 -4.43 -7.35
N TYR A 95 10.54 -3.11 -7.53
CA TYR A 95 11.85 -2.46 -7.50
C TYR A 95 12.49 -2.50 -6.11
N TYR A 96 11.73 -2.30 -5.03
CA TYR A 96 12.25 -2.47 -3.67
C TYR A 96 12.65 -3.92 -3.40
N GLN A 97 11.88 -4.91 -3.84
CA GLN A 97 12.24 -6.32 -3.71
C GLN A 97 13.49 -6.66 -4.55
N ALA A 98 13.61 -6.13 -5.76
CA ALA A 98 14.82 -6.25 -6.57
C ALA A 98 16.05 -5.67 -5.86
N TYR A 99 15.89 -4.52 -5.17
CA TYR A 99 16.96 -3.96 -4.34
C TYR A 99 17.36 -4.91 -3.20
N ILE A 100 16.40 -5.47 -2.48
CA ILE A 100 16.64 -6.39 -1.36
C ILE A 100 17.42 -7.64 -1.83
N GLN A 101 17.06 -8.17 -3.01
CA GLN A 101 17.71 -9.34 -3.59
C GLN A 101 19.12 -9.04 -4.08
N ASN A 102 19.32 -7.94 -4.79
CA ASN A 102 20.59 -7.59 -5.40
C ASN A 102 21.61 -7.02 -4.39
N TYR A 103 21.11 -6.35 -3.35
CA TYR A 103 21.93 -5.63 -2.36
C TYR A 103 21.51 -5.93 -0.92
N PRO A 104 21.62 -7.21 -0.45
CA PRO A 104 21.14 -7.63 0.87
C PRO A 104 21.90 -6.96 2.05
N LYS A 105 23.06 -6.36 1.78
CA LYS A 105 23.85 -5.55 2.72
C LYS A 105 24.03 -4.11 2.22
N GLY A 106 23.19 -3.69 1.28
CA GLY A 106 23.25 -2.35 0.70
C GLY A 106 22.87 -1.25 1.69
N ARG A 107 23.32 -0.03 1.42
CA ARG A 107 23.09 1.14 2.29
C ARG A 107 21.62 1.50 2.52
N TYR A 108 20.72 1.10 1.60
CA TYR A 108 19.29 1.38 1.69
C TYR A 108 18.45 0.14 2.06
N ILE A 109 19.08 -0.94 2.56
CA ILE A 109 18.39 -2.22 2.80
C ILE A 109 17.25 -2.09 3.81
N ILE A 110 17.44 -1.28 4.86
CA ILE A 110 16.42 -1.05 5.90
C ILE A 110 15.21 -0.32 5.29
N GLU A 111 15.47 0.76 4.55
CA GLU A 111 14.44 1.49 3.84
C GLU A 111 13.71 0.60 2.83
N ALA A 112 14.45 -0.13 1.99
CA ALA A 112 13.87 -0.98 0.95
C ALA A 112 12.94 -2.06 1.53
N ARG A 113 13.34 -2.69 2.64
CA ARG A 113 12.51 -3.70 3.31
C ARG A 113 11.23 -3.13 3.90
N PHE A 114 11.32 -1.96 4.54
CA PHE A 114 10.14 -1.26 5.03
C PHE A 114 9.22 -0.84 3.89
N GLN A 115 9.77 -0.17 2.87
CA GLN A 115 8.99 0.37 1.76
C GLN A 115 8.34 -0.73 0.91
N ALA A 116 8.96 -1.90 0.79
CA ALA A 116 8.32 -3.04 0.14
C ALA A 116 7.01 -3.44 0.84
N GLY A 117 6.99 -3.53 2.18
CA GLY A 117 5.78 -3.76 2.97
C GLY A 117 4.78 -2.62 2.84
N HIS A 118 5.26 -1.37 2.91
CA HIS A 118 4.44 -0.16 2.80
C HIS A 118 3.72 -0.03 1.45
N CYS A 119 4.35 -0.43 0.35
CA CYS A 119 3.70 -0.48 -0.96
C CYS A 119 2.48 -1.42 -0.96
N TYR A 120 2.62 -2.62 -0.39
CA TYR A 120 1.50 -3.56 -0.26
C TYR A 120 0.41 -3.05 0.70
N TYR A 121 0.79 -2.35 1.78
CA TYR A 121 -0.17 -1.69 2.66
C TYR A 121 -0.99 -0.63 1.93
N LEU A 122 -0.35 0.22 1.10
CA LEU A 122 -1.03 1.24 0.30
C LEU A 122 -1.92 0.65 -0.80
N ASN A 123 -1.60 -0.54 -1.31
CA ASN A 123 -2.42 -1.29 -2.27
C ASN A 123 -3.49 -2.15 -1.60
N ALA A 124 -3.47 -2.30 -0.27
CA ALA A 124 -4.41 -3.19 0.42
C ALA A 124 -5.86 -2.78 0.17
N PRO A 125 -6.69 -3.67 -0.38
CA PRO A 125 -8.05 -3.35 -0.80
C PRO A 125 -9.02 -3.25 0.39
N ASP A 126 -10.28 -2.86 0.08
CA ASP A 126 -11.39 -2.93 1.05
C ASP A 126 -11.56 -4.36 1.60
N SER A 127 -11.96 -4.48 2.87
CA SER A 127 -12.11 -5.76 3.58
C SER A 127 -13.04 -6.76 2.88
N ARG A 128 -13.96 -6.32 2.04
CA ARG A 128 -14.89 -7.19 1.28
C ARG A 128 -14.24 -7.89 0.09
N LEU A 129 -13.10 -7.39 -0.37
CA LEU A 129 -12.38 -7.91 -1.53
C LEU A 129 -11.37 -8.99 -1.12
N ASP A 130 -10.62 -9.52 -2.09
CA ASP A 130 -9.51 -10.42 -1.81
C ASP A 130 -8.42 -9.71 -0.99
N GLN A 131 -7.81 -10.43 -0.05
CA GLN A 131 -6.86 -9.87 0.92
C GLN A 131 -5.42 -10.37 0.70
N ALA A 132 -5.05 -10.73 -0.53
CA ALA A 132 -3.70 -11.21 -0.84
C ALA A 132 -2.65 -10.12 -0.53
N GLU A 133 -2.89 -8.89 -0.99
CA GLU A 133 -2.01 -7.73 -0.73
C GLU A 133 -1.89 -7.43 0.77
N THR A 134 -3.01 -7.45 1.49
CA THR A 134 -3.04 -7.26 2.96
C THR A 134 -2.17 -8.28 3.68
N LYS A 135 -2.29 -9.56 3.32
CA LYS A 135 -1.49 -10.64 3.93
C LYS A 135 -0.02 -10.50 3.59
N ARG A 136 0.28 -10.12 2.35
CA ARG A 136 1.67 -9.90 1.90
C ARG A 136 2.32 -8.75 2.65
N ALA A 137 1.61 -7.63 2.86
CA ALA A 137 2.10 -6.51 3.66
C ALA A 137 2.42 -6.95 5.10
N ILE A 138 1.51 -7.68 5.75
CA ILE A 138 1.71 -8.19 7.11
C ILE A 138 2.96 -9.08 7.18
N GLU A 139 3.13 -9.99 6.22
CA GLU A 139 4.31 -10.86 6.16
C GLU A 139 5.62 -10.05 6.09
N LEU A 140 5.68 -9.05 5.19
CA LEU A 140 6.85 -8.22 5.01
C LEU A 140 7.14 -7.35 6.23
N PHE A 141 6.12 -6.78 6.86
CA PHE A 141 6.28 -6.02 8.10
C PHE A 141 6.71 -6.88 9.28
N THR A 142 6.18 -8.11 9.41
CA THR A 142 6.62 -9.05 10.43
C THR A 142 8.12 -9.34 10.29
N GLN A 143 8.57 -9.70 9.10
CA GLN A 143 9.99 -9.91 8.82
C GLN A 143 10.82 -8.65 9.07
N PHE A 144 10.29 -7.48 8.74
CA PHE A 144 10.98 -6.21 8.93
C PHE A 144 11.22 -5.90 10.42
N VAL A 145 10.18 -6.00 11.26
CA VAL A 145 10.28 -5.68 12.69
C VAL A 145 11.11 -6.69 13.48
N GLU A 146 11.13 -7.96 13.03
CA GLU A 146 12.01 -8.99 13.58
C GLU A 146 13.49 -8.70 13.30
N LEU A 147 13.80 -8.25 12.08
CA LEU A 147 15.18 -7.97 11.66
C LEU A 147 15.70 -6.59 12.14
N TYR A 148 14.80 -5.61 12.26
CA TYR A 148 15.17 -4.22 12.52
C TYR A 148 14.27 -3.56 13.57
N PRO A 149 14.17 -4.11 14.82
CA PRO A 149 13.25 -3.62 15.84
C PRO A 149 13.56 -2.17 16.28
N GLU A 150 14.83 -1.77 16.21
CA GLU A 150 15.29 -0.42 16.57
C GLU A 150 15.31 0.57 15.40
N SER A 151 14.77 0.17 14.25
CA SER A 151 14.69 1.05 13.07
C SER A 151 13.74 2.22 13.32
N PRO A 152 14.02 3.42 12.77
CA PRO A 152 13.08 4.53 12.80
C PRO A 152 11.73 4.20 12.12
N TYR A 153 11.68 3.18 11.27
CA TYR A 153 10.47 2.70 10.60
C TYR A 153 9.69 1.65 11.40
N ALA A 154 10.27 1.09 12.49
CA ALA A 154 9.66 -0.03 13.21
C ALA A 154 8.28 0.33 13.77
N LYS A 155 8.16 1.52 14.39
CA LYS A 155 6.87 1.99 14.91
C LYS A 155 5.81 2.08 13.81
N GLN A 156 6.15 2.68 12.66
CA GLN A 156 5.22 2.82 11.54
C GLN A 156 4.81 1.44 10.99
N ALA A 157 5.76 0.50 10.87
CA ALA A 157 5.46 -0.87 10.43
C ALA A 157 4.49 -1.58 11.38
N TYR A 158 4.64 -1.42 12.70
CA TYR A 158 3.69 -1.94 13.68
C TYR A 158 2.31 -1.29 13.56
N ASP A 159 2.26 0.04 13.42
CA ASP A 159 1.00 0.76 13.31
C ASP A 159 0.23 0.32 12.05
N GLU A 160 0.90 0.25 10.88
CA GLU A 160 0.31 -0.20 9.61
C GLU A 160 -0.10 -1.67 9.66
N MET A 161 0.70 -2.55 10.27
CA MET A 161 0.36 -3.95 10.46
C MET A 161 -0.89 -4.13 11.32
N ASN A 162 -1.06 -3.34 12.39
CA ASN A 162 -2.26 -3.38 13.22
C ASN A 162 -3.50 -2.93 12.44
N GLU A 163 -3.41 -1.90 11.59
CA GLU A 163 -4.51 -1.52 10.71
C GLU A 163 -4.90 -2.63 9.74
N LEU A 164 -3.92 -3.37 9.22
CA LEU A 164 -4.20 -4.52 8.36
C LEU A 164 -4.87 -5.67 9.11
N TYR A 165 -4.49 -5.94 10.36
CA TYR A 165 -5.18 -6.90 11.23
C TYR A 165 -6.62 -6.48 11.50
N ASP A 166 -6.89 -5.19 11.73
CA ASP A 166 -8.26 -4.66 11.86
C ASP A 166 -9.09 -4.93 10.60
N ARG A 167 -8.53 -4.73 9.40
CA ARG A 167 -9.20 -5.03 8.12
C ARG A 167 -9.53 -6.51 7.96
N LEU A 168 -8.61 -7.39 8.34
CA LEU A 168 -8.85 -8.84 8.31
C LEU A 168 -9.91 -9.27 9.32
N ALA A 169 -9.87 -8.73 10.54
CA ALA A 169 -10.90 -8.99 11.57
C ALA A 169 -12.28 -8.51 11.10
N TYR A 170 -12.34 -7.33 10.48
CA TYR A 170 -13.60 -6.81 9.93
C TYR A 170 -14.13 -7.67 8.78
N LYS A 171 -13.27 -8.24 7.93
CA LYS A 171 -13.69 -9.23 6.93
C LYS A 171 -14.36 -10.44 7.57
N GLU A 172 -13.76 -10.98 8.63
CA GLU A 172 -14.36 -12.12 9.35
C GLU A 172 -15.68 -11.74 10.03
N TYR A 173 -15.79 -10.52 10.57
CA TYR A 173 -17.06 -10.01 11.07
C TYR A 173 -18.15 -9.98 9.98
N LEU A 174 -17.82 -9.49 8.78
CA LEU A 174 -18.76 -9.48 7.65
C LEU A 174 -19.16 -10.89 7.22
N ASN A 175 -18.22 -11.83 7.22
CA ASN A 175 -18.49 -13.23 6.95
C ASN A 175 -19.44 -13.83 8.00
N ALA A 176 -19.13 -13.66 9.28
CA ALA A 176 -19.97 -14.12 10.39
C ALA A 176 -21.38 -13.52 10.33
N LYS A 177 -21.47 -12.21 10.04
CA LYS A 177 -22.75 -11.51 9.87
C LYS A 177 -23.58 -12.06 8.70
N THR A 178 -22.93 -12.46 7.61
CA THR A 178 -23.60 -13.09 6.48
C THR A 178 -24.23 -14.41 6.90
N TYR A 179 -23.50 -15.28 7.60
CA TYR A 179 -24.05 -16.52 8.13
C TYR A 179 -25.16 -16.28 9.17
N TYR A 180 -25.03 -15.30 10.06
CA TYR A 180 -26.07 -14.92 10.98
C TYR A 180 -27.38 -14.53 10.26
N ASN A 181 -27.29 -13.76 9.17
CA ASN A 181 -28.44 -13.33 8.37
C ASN A 181 -29.10 -14.49 7.59
N LEU A 182 -28.34 -15.54 7.25
CA LEU A 182 -28.90 -16.75 6.63
C LEU A 182 -29.74 -17.58 7.66
N GLY A 183 -29.48 -17.42 8.95
CA GLY A 183 -30.27 -18.05 9.99
C GLY A 183 -30.34 -19.57 9.89
N THR A 184 -31.57 -20.11 9.77
CA THR A 184 -31.81 -21.55 9.60
C THR A 184 -31.90 -22.01 8.14
N TYR A 185 -31.63 -21.13 7.17
CA TYR A 185 -31.71 -21.50 5.76
C TYR A 185 -30.64 -22.53 5.40
N LEU A 186 -31.07 -23.71 4.97
CA LEU A 186 -30.21 -24.86 4.61
C LEU A 186 -29.25 -25.33 5.73
N GLY A 187 -29.54 -25.07 6.99
CA GLY A 187 -28.74 -25.54 8.11
C GLY A 187 -28.67 -24.57 9.30
N ASN A 188 -27.83 -24.90 10.27
CA ASN A 188 -27.62 -24.02 11.43
C ASN A 188 -26.53 -22.99 11.16
N ASN A 189 -26.86 -21.94 10.43
CA ASN A 189 -25.91 -20.88 10.10
C ASN A 189 -25.58 -19.97 11.31
N TYR A 190 -26.42 -19.95 12.35
CA TYR A 190 -26.09 -19.26 13.60
C TYR A 190 -24.86 -19.88 14.29
N LEU A 191 -24.72 -21.23 14.24
CA LEU A 191 -23.51 -21.90 14.74
C LEU A 191 -22.27 -21.52 13.90
N SER A 192 -22.41 -21.47 12.60
CA SER A 192 -21.32 -21.03 11.71
C SER A 192 -20.90 -19.59 11.99
N ALA A 193 -21.86 -18.68 12.19
CA ALA A 193 -21.58 -17.28 12.55
C ALA A 193 -20.82 -17.18 13.89
N GLU A 194 -21.25 -17.96 14.91
CA GLU A 194 -20.56 -18.01 16.21
C GLU A 194 -19.12 -18.48 16.08
N ILE A 195 -18.89 -19.58 15.33
CA ILE A 195 -17.55 -20.16 15.13
C ILE A 195 -16.63 -19.15 14.41
N ILE A 196 -17.10 -18.55 13.32
CA ILE A 196 -16.31 -17.58 12.55
C ILE A 196 -15.94 -16.38 13.43
N ALA A 197 -16.89 -15.84 14.19
CA ALA A 197 -16.64 -14.69 15.04
C ALA A 197 -15.66 -15.01 16.19
N LYS A 198 -15.76 -16.20 16.80
CA LYS A 198 -14.79 -16.66 17.82
C LYS A 198 -13.39 -16.81 17.24
N ASN A 199 -13.27 -17.47 16.08
CA ASN A 199 -11.99 -17.66 15.42
C ASN A 199 -11.34 -16.30 15.04
N ALA A 200 -12.16 -15.31 14.67
CA ALA A 200 -11.67 -13.96 14.41
C ALA A 200 -11.10 -13.28 15.66
N LEU A 201 -11.77 -13.40 16.81
CA LEU A 201 -11.29 -12.87 18.09
C LEU A 201 -10.00 -13.56 18.55
N GLU A 202 -9.90 -14.87 18.36
CA GLU A 202 -8.69 -15.63 18.70
C GLU A 202 -7.51 -15.25 17.81
N LYS A 203 -7.76 -15.12 16.51
CA LYS A 203 -6.73 -14.82 15.51
C LYS A 203 -6.25 -13.37 15.55
N TYR A 204 -7.14 -12.44 15.89
CA TYR A 204 -6.89 -11.00 15.91
C TYR A 204 -7.29 -10.40 17.27
N PRO A 205 -6.57 -10.71 18.35
CA PRO A 205 -7.00 -10.38 19.72
C PRO A 205 -7.05 -8.90 20.06
N THR A 206 -6.33 -8.07 19.29
CA THR A 206 -6.26 -6.60 19.52
C THR A 206 -7.06 -5.78 18.50
N ASN A 207 -7.92 -6.45 17.69
CA ASN A 207 -8.66 -5.76 16.63
C ASN A 207 -9.73 -4.78 17.18
N LYS A 208 -10.04 -3.74 16.38
CA LYS A 208 -11.02 -2.70 16.75
C LYS A 208 -12.48 -3.18 16.74
N ASN A 209 -12.76 -4.35 16.14
CA ASN A 209 -14.13 -4.89 16.00
C ASN A 209 -14.47 -5.94 17.07
N GLN A 210 -13.77 -5.95 18.21
CA GLN A 210 -13.99 -6.95 19.27
C GLN A 210 -15.42 -6.88 19.83
N GLU A 211 -15.94 -5.67 20.02
CA GLU A 211 -17.28 -5.48 20.56
C GLU A 211 -18.35 -6.04 19.63
N GLU A 212 -18.27 -5.71 18.34
CA GLU A 212 -19.20 -6.18 17.31
C GLU A 212 -19.14 -7.70 17.15
N LEU A 213 -17.93 -8.28 17.18
CA LEU A 213 -17.75 -9.74 17.13
C LEU A 213 -18.36 -10.43 18.35
N ASN A 214 -18.11 -9.92 19.56
CA ASN A 214 -18.69 -10.48 20.78
C ASN A 214 -20.21 -10.33 20.81
N TRP A 215 -20.73 -9.20 20.36
CA TRP A 215 -22.17 -8.98 20.24
C TRP A 215 -22.80 -9.97 19.25
N LEU A 216 -22.18 -10.18 18.11
CA LEU A 216 -22.66 -11.16 17.12
C LEU A 216 -22.66 -12.60 17.66
N ILE A 217 -21.64 -12.98 18.44
CA ILE A 217 -21.59 -14.27 19.13
C ILE A 217 -22.78 -14.43 20.09
N LEU A 218 -23.07 -13.39 20.88
CA LEU A 218 -24.20 -13.42 21.81
C LEU A 218 -25.52 -13.57 21.07
N GLN A 219 -25.74 -12.79 20.01
CA GLN A 219 -26.93 -12.88 19.17
C GLN A 219 -27.07 -14.27 18.53
N ALA A 220 -25.99 -14.82 17.98
CA ALA A 220 -26.00 -16.13 17.34
C ALA A 220 -26.36 -17.25 18.33
N LYS A 221 -25.80 -17.24 19.54
CA LYS A 221 -26.15 -18.17 20.61
C LYS A 221 -27.60 -18.07 21.03
N TYR A 222 -28.11 -16.84 21.18
CA TYR A 222 -29.51 -16.63 21.53
C TYR A 222 -30.46 -17.24 20.48
N GLN A 223 -30.17 -17.02 19.19
CA GLN A 223 -30.95 -17.60 18.09
C GLN A 223 -30.88 -19.13 18.06
N GLN A 224 -29.72 -19.74 18.34
CA GLN A 224 -29.57 -21.20 18.45
C GLN A 224 -30.44 -21.76 19.55
N VAL A 225 -30.53 -21.12 20.71
CA VAL A 225 -31.39 -21.55 21.83
C VAL A 225 -32.86 -21.50 21.44
N ILE A 226 -33.33 -20.37 20.86
CA ILE A 226 -34.75 -20.24 20.46
C ILE A 226 -35.13 -21.33 19.45
N ASN A 227 -34.33 -21.49 18.38
CA ASN A 227 -34.63 -22.47 17.34
C ASN A 227 -34.56 -23.92 17.85
N SER A 228 -33.75 -24.22 18.88
CA SER A 228 -33.69 -25.55 19.50
C SER A 228 -34.95 -25.87 20.30
N PHE A 229 -35.64 -24.87 20.86
CA PHE A 229 -36.91 -25.09 21.56
C PHE A 229 -38.06 -25.33 20.58
N ASP A 230 -38.08 -24.65 19.43
CA ASP A 230 -39.13 -24.81 18.41
C ASP A 230 -39.04 -26.17 17.77
N ASN A 231 -37.86 -26.66 17.42
CA ASN A 231 -37.69 -28.03 16.87
C ASN A 231 -38.17 -29.15 17.85
N ARG A 232 -38.05 -28.95 19.16
CA ARG A 232 -38.57 -29.90 20.15
C ARG A 232 -40.10 -29.81 20.34
N ARG A 233 -40.76 -28.75 19.86
CA ARG A 233 -42.22 -28.64 19.87
C ARG A 233 -42.86 -29.39 18.72
N GLU A 234 -42.18 -29.50 17.56
CA GLU A 234 -42.67 -30.26 16.40
C GLU A 234 -42.50 -31.76 16.58
N GLU A 235 -41.59 -32.22 17.46
CA GLU A 235 -41.40 -33.63 17.78
C GLU A 235 -42.33 -34.18 18.91
N ARG A 236 -43.23 -33.34 19.49
CA ARG A 236 -44.23 -33.66 20.48
C ARG A 236 -45.66 -33.56 19.90
#